data_b7ccac43afe81e917887ef4de71f9f69
#
_entry.id   b7ccac43afe81e917887ef4de71f9f69
#
_cell.length_a   1.000
_cell.length_b   1.000
_cell.length_c   1.000
_cell.angle_alpha   90.00
_cell.angle_beta   90.00
_cell.angle_gamma   90.00
#
_symmetry.space_group_name_H-M   'P 1'
#
loop_
_entity.id
_entity.type
_entity.pdbx_description
1 polymer ?
#
loop_
_entity_poly.entity_id
_entity_poly.type
_entity_poly.pdbx_seq_one_letter_code
_entity_poly.pdbx_strand_id
1 'polypeptide(L)'
;MYDYSAVFERIKSTDFPLKCRGMYYFSKGRHAHQERKGSGKPYFVHPRGVAYIVMEHGGSVDQINAALAHDLLEDTETSFPEIKAVANGSDHVAELCSELRNNKFEIAEKGKDDYMSEKLMHLSNEALLIKLADMLYNSYDKPAEKALNRMYKNACEVLLKRKLSDECRELAQLIALA
;
A
#
# COMPACT_ATOMS: atom_id res chain seq x y z
N MET A 1 -14.01 -13.41 -8.27
CA MET A 1 -12.75 -12.76 -7.79
C MET A 1 -12.29 -11.84 -8.90
N TYR A 2 -12.12 -10.55 -8.60
CA TYR A 2 -11.66 -9.56 -9.59
C TYR A 2 -10.20 -9.87 -9.94
N ASP A 3 -9.89 -10.08 -11.22
CA ASP A 3 -8.51 -10.35 -11.66
C ASP A 3 -7.76 -9.04 -11.89
N TYR A 4 -7.07 -8.59 -10.86
CA TYR A 4 -6.24 -7.40 -10.93
C TYR A 4 -5.00 -7.54 -11.83
N SER A 5 -4.52 -8.77 -12.10
CA SER A 5 -3.24 -8.98 -12.80
C SER A 5 -3.23 -8.36 -14.20
N ALA A 6 -4.31 -8.56 -14.98
CA ALA A 6 -4.44 -7.97 -16.30
C ALA A 6 -4.60 -6.44 -16.28
N VAL A 7 -5.12 -5.88 -15.18
CA VAL A 7 -5.30 -4.43 -15.00
C VAL A 7 -3.98 -3.76 -14.67
N PHE A 8 -3.20 -4.33 -13.76
CA PHE A 8 -1.94 -3.74 -13.29
C PHE A 8 -0.94 -3.43 -14.40
N GLU A 9 -0.91 -4.23 -15.47
CA GLU A 9 -0.03 -4.01 -16.64
C GLU A 9 -0.43 -2.76 -17.46
N ARG A 10 -1.69 -2.33 -17.40
CA ARG A 10 -2.26 -1.28 -18.27
C ARG A 10 -2.40 0.08 -17.58
N ILE A 11 -2.25 0.16 -16.27
CA ILE A 11 -2.45 1.41 -15.51
C ILE A 11 -1.51 2.51 -15.99
N LYS A 12 -2.08 3.68 -16.30
CA LYS A 12 -1.37 4.89 -16.74
C LYS A 12 -1.56 6.03 -15.73
N SER A 13 -0.74 7.06 -15.83
CA SER A 13 -0.91 8.28 -15.02
C SER A 13 -2.27 8.96 -15.28
N THR A 14 -2.85 8.76 -16.47
CA THR A 14 -4.15 9.33 -16.86
C THR A 14 -5.35 8.65 -16.20
N ASP A 15 -5.16 7.45 -15.65
CA ASP A 15 -6.21 6.72 -14.93
C ASP A 15 -6.43 7.28 -13.52
N PHE A 16 -5.47 8.06 -13.00
CA PHE A 16 -5.56 8.72 -11.72
C PHE A 16 -6.11 10.15 -11.82
N PRO A 17 -6.75 10.66 -10.73
CA PRO A 17 -7.15 12.06 -10.65
C PRO A 17 -5.98 13.00 -10.98
N LEU A 18 -6.27 14.13 -11.62
CA LEU A 18 -5.25 15.09 -12.04
C LEU A 18 -4.33 15.51 -10.88
N LYS A 19 -4.88 15.67 -9.69
CA LYS A 19 -4.14 16.03 -8.46
C LYS A 19 -3.15 14.95 -7.98
N CYS A 20 -3.26 13.70 -8.47
CA CYS A 20 -2.36 12.60 -8.11
C CYS A 20 -1.21 12.42 -9.12
N ARG A 21 -1.26 13.08 -10.28
CA ARG A 21 -0.24 12.88 -11.34
C ARG A 21 1.14 13.38 -10.94
N GLY A 22 1.21 14.42 -10.13
CA GLY A 22 2.48 14.91 -9.56
C GLY A 22 3.16 13.82 -8.74
N MET A 23 2.43 13.23 -7.80
CA MET A 23 2.92 12.13 -6.96
C MET A 23 3.25 10.88 -7.77
N TYR A 24 2.45 10.56 -8.80
CA TYR A 24 2.73 9.46 -9.72
C TYR A 24 4.13 9.58 -10.34
N TYR A 25 4.46 10.73 -10.94
CA TYR A 25 5.75 10.90 -11.59
C TYR A 25 6.90 11.07 -10.60
N PHE A 26 6.65 11.70 -9.46
CA PHE A 26 7.61 11.79 -8.38
C PHE A 26 8.01 10.43 -7.84
N SER A 27 7.05 9.60 -7.44
CA SER A 27 7.31 8.24 -6.97
C SER A 27 7.99 7.37 -8.04
N LYS A 28 7.53 7.46 -9.30
CA LYS A 28 8.18 6.76 -10.41
C LYS A 28 9.65 7.15 -10.57
N GLY A 29 9.97 8.43 -10.43
CA GLY A 29 11.35 8.93 -10.51
C GLY A 29 12.21 8.45 -9.34
N ARG A 30 11.68 8.48 -8.12
CA ARG A 30 12.41 8.04 -6.90
C ARG A 30 12.72 6.53 -6.92
N HIS A 31 11.85 5.71 -7.51
CA HIS A 31 12.04 4.27 -7.66
C HIS A 31 12.70 3.86 -9.00
N ALA A 32 13.23 4.79 -9.79
CA ALA A 32 13.69 4.52 -11.16
C ALA A 32 14.80 3.46 -11.28
N HIS A 33 15.59 3.27 -10.23
CA HIS A 33 16.71 2.31 -10.20
C HIS A 33 16.41 1.07 -9.34
N GLN A 34 15.17 0.87 -8.94
CA GLN A 34 14.75 -0.25 -8.10
C GLN A 34 13.92 -1.24 -8.91
N GLU A 35 14.10 -2.52 -8.59
CA GLU A 35 13.37 -3.63 -9.20
C GLU A 35 12.60 -4.45 -8.15
N ARG A 36 11.50 -5.04 -8.56
CA ARG A 36 10.73 -5.99 -7.75
C ARG A 36 11.47 -7.31 -7.59
N LYS A 37 11.70 -7.74 -6.35
CA LYS A 37 12.30 -9.04 -6.06
C LYS A 37 11.46 -10.15 -6.67
N GLY A 38 12.09 -11.04 -7.40
CA GLY A 38 11.47 -12.21 -8.04
C GLY A 38 11.03 -11.97 -9.49
N SER A 39 10.41 -10.83 -9.82
CA SER A 39 9.95 -10.55 -11.19
C SER A 39 10.92 -9.73 -12.04
N GLY A 40 11.83 -8.97 -11.42
CA GLY A 40 12.73 -8.04 -12.11
C GLY A 40 12.00 -6.83 -12.76
N LYS A 41 10.71 -6.67 -12.53
CA LYS A 41 9.95 -5.52 -13.03
C LYS A 41 10.38 -4.23 -12.30
N PRO A 42 10.26 -3.04 -12.93
CA PRO A 42 10.49 -1.77 -12.24
C PRO A 42 9.68 -1.70 -10.95
N TYR A 43 10.30 -1.28 -9.84
CA TYR A 43 9.64 -1.27 -8.52
C TYR A 43 8.33 -0.47 -8.52
N PHE A 44 8.28 0.62 -9.28
CA PHE A 44 7.11 1.52 -9.34
C PHE A 44 5.80 0.83 -9.76
N VAL A 45 5.84 -0.36 -10.37
CA VAL A 45 4.59 -1.10 -10.67
C VAL A 45 3.80 -1.40 -9.41
N HIS A 46 4.48 -1.57 -8.26
CA HIS A 46 3.87 -1.83 -6.96
C HIS A 46 3.10 -0.62 -6.40
N PRO A 47 3.71 0.53 -6.07
CA PRO A 47 2.94 1.67 -5.56
C PRO A 47 1.87 2.16 -6.53
N ARG A 48 2.09 2.04 -7.83
CA ARG A 48 1.08 2.32 -8.85
C ARG A 48 -0.12 1.38 -8.74
N GLY A 49 0.10 0.08 -8.57
CA GLY A 49 -0.96 -0.91 -8.42
C GLY A 49 -1.72 -0.76 -7.10
N VAL A 50 -1.01 -0.49 -6.00
CA VAL A 50 -1.62 -0.20 -4.69
C VAL A 50 -2.54 1.02 -4.78
N ALA A 51 -2.06 2.11 -5.38
CA ALA A 51 -2.86 3.32 -5.57
C ALA A 51 -4.11 3.08 -6.44
N TYR A 52 -4.00 2.20 -7.45
CA TYR A 52 -5.14 1.82 -8.27
C TYR A 52 -6.20 1.06 -7.45
N ILE A 53 -5.79 0.09 -6.61
CA ILE A 53 -6.71 -0.62 -5.72
C ILE A 53 -7.41 0.36 -4.77
N VAL A 54 -6.67 1.29 -4.16
CA VAL A 54 -7.23 2.34 -3.28
C VAL A 54 -8.27 3.17 -4.02
N MET A 55 -8.00 3.58 -5.26
CA MET A 55 -8.92 4.35 -6.08
C MET A 55 -10.20 3.57 -6.42
N GLU A 56 -10.08 2.31 -6.83
CA GLU A 56 -11.23 1.45 -7.15
C GLU A 56 -12.14 1.20 -5.92
N HIS A 57 -11.58 1.27 -4.72
CA HIS A 57 -12.32 1.18 -3.45
C HIS A 57 -12.69 2.54 -2.86
N GLY A 58 -12.82 3.57 -3.69
CA GLY A 58 -13.34 4.88 -3.29
C GLY A 58 -12.40 5.73 -2.45
N GLY A 59 -11.11 5.42 -2.40
CA GLY A 59 -10.11 6.20 -1.67
C GLY A 59 -10.05 7.65 -2.13
N SER A 60 -9.85 8.56 -1.19
CA SER A 60 -9.70 10.00 -1.44
C SER A 60 -8.43 10.31 -2.24
N VAL A 61 -8.34 11.53 -2.78
CA VAL A 61 -7.13 12.02 -3.46
C VAL A 61 -5.90 11.91 -2.56
N ASP A 62 -6.03 12.20 -1.27
CA ASP A 62 -4.92 12.10 -0.32
C ASP A 62 -4.52 10.64 -0.06
N GLN A 63 -5.48 9.73 0.04
CA GLN A 63 -5.19 8.29 0.15
C GLN A 63 -4.52 7.74 -1.11
N ILE A 64 -4.94 8.16 -2.31
CA ILE A 64 -4.30 7.76 -3.58
C ILE A 64 -2.87 8.30 -3.64
N ASN A 65 -2.64 9.57 -3.25
CA ASN A 65 -1.31 10.15 -3.16
C ASN A 65 -0.43 9.41 -2.13
N ALA A 66 -0.97 9.10 -0.96
CA ALA A 66 -0.26 8.34 0.07
C ALA A 66 0.06 6.92 -0.41
N ALA A 67 -0.84 6.27 -1.14
CA ALA A 67 -0.60 4.96 -1.74
C ALA A 67 0.52 4.99 -2.80
N LEU A 68 0.60 6.04 -3.61
CA LEU A 68 1.71 6.25 -4.54
C LEU A 68 3.05 6.49 -3.83
N ALA A 69 3.01 7.02 -2.62
CA ALA A 69 4.19 7.46 -1.85
C ALA A 69 4.57 6.52 -0.68
N HIS A 70 3.80 5.47 -0.39
CA HIS A 70 3.87 4.73 0.89
C HIS A 70 5.24 4.11 1.18
N ASP A 71 5.97 3.69 0.15
CA ASP A 71 7.31 3.11 0.27
C ASP A 71 8.45 4.14 0.17
N LEU A 72 8.17 5.40 -0.20
CA LEU A 72 9.20 6.40 -0.44
C LEU A 72 10.05 6.69 0.80
N LEU A 73 9.42 6.76 1.97
CA LEU A 73 10.12 7.03 3.24
C LEU A 73 10.96 5.84 3.75
N GLU A 74 10.66 4.63 3.31
CA GLU A 74 11.39 3.42 3.73
C GLU A 74 12.50 3.05 2.75
N ASP A 75 12.26 3.21 1.45
CA ASP A 75 13.05 2.61 0.38
C ASP A 75 13.82 3.63 -0.46
N THR A 76 13.67 4.93 -0.16
CA THR A 76 14.37 6.02 -0.85
C THR A 76 14.85 7.09 0.12
N GLU A 77 15.63 8.09 -0.37
CA GLU A 77 16.05 9.26 0.41
C GLU A 77 14.97 10.37 0.46
N THR A 78 13.70 10.01 0.20
CA THR A 78 12.62 10.99 0.20
C THR A 78 12.27 11.43 1.62
N SER A 79 12.09 12.73 1.81
CA SER A 79 11.72 13.35 3.09
C SER A 79 10.22 13.71 3.15
N PHE A 80 9.69 13.90 4.36
CA PHE A 80 8.33 14.40 4.59
C PHE A 80 8.03 15.73 3.88
N PRO A 81 8.90 16.76 3.93
CA PRO A 81 8.67 18.02 3.20
C PRO A 81 8.52 17.83 1.69
N GLU A 82 9.26 16.89 1.09
CA GLU A 82 9.15 16.61 -0.35
C GLU A 82 7.80 15.96 -0.69
N ILE A 83 7.35 14.97 0.12
CA ILE A 83 6.01 14.35 -0.05
C ILE A 83 4.94 15.44 0.05
N LYS A 84 4.98 16.28 1.09
CA LYS A 84 4.04 17.38 1.28
C LYS A 84 4.01 18.33 0.09
N ALA A 85 5.18 18.74 -0.39
CA ALA A 85 5.28 19.67 -1.53
C ALA A 85 4.63 19.08 -2.79
N VAL A 86 4.88 17.80 -3.10
CA VAL A 86 4.32 17.12 -4.27
C VAL A 86 2.82 16.85 -4.10
N ALA A 87 2.36 16.65 -2.87
CA ALA A 87 0.95 16.47 -2.52
C ALA A 87 0.18 17.80 -2.41
N ASN A 88 0.62 18.85 -3.11
CA ASN A 88 0.00 20.19 -3.10
C ASN A 88 -0.10 20.82 -1.69
N GLY A 89 0.89 20.56 -0.83
CA GLY A 89 0.94 21.07 0.53
C GLY A 89 0.17 20.27 1.57
N SER A 90 -0.39 19.11 1.23
CA SER A 90 -1.13 18.29 2.16
C SER A 90 -0.20 17.64 3.21
N ASP A 91 -0.35 18.06 4.47
CA ASP A 91 0.28 17.38 5.61
C ASP A 91 -0.28 15.97 5.80
N HIS A 92 -1.58 15.80 5.52
CA HIS A 92 -2.27 14.53 5.70
C HIS A 92 -1.69 13.39 4.88
N VAL A 93 -1.24 13.65 3.64
CA VAL A 93 -0.54 12.63 2.82
C VAL A 93 0.75 12.16 3.50
N ALA A 94 1.54 13.09 4.05
CA ALA A 94 2.77 12.75 4.75
C ALA A 94 2.51 12.00 6.07
N GLU A 95 1.44 12.36 6.79
CA GLU A 95 0.98 11.67 8.01
C GLU A 95 0.57 10.22 7.70
N LEU A 96 -0.22 9.99 6.65
CA LEU A 96 -0.58 8.64 6.20
C LEU A 96 0.65 7.81 5.83
N CYS A 97 1.62 8.39 5.11
CA CYS A 97 2.87 7.71 4.80
C CYS A 97 3.66 7.35 6.08
N SER A 98 3.66 8.24 7.09
CA SER A 98 4.30 7.97 8.38
C SER A 98 3.62 6.81 9.12
N GLU A 99 2.30 6.80 9.16
CA GLU A 99 1.51 5.75 9.81
C GLU A 99 1.74 4.38 9.15
N LEU A 100 1.93 4.36 7.83
CA LEU A 100 2.18 3.14 7.05
C LEU A 100 3.57 2.56 7.27
N ARG A 101 4.57 3.36 7.67
CA ARG A 101 5.95 2.89 7.88
C ARG A 101 6.02 1.72 8.86
N ASN A 102 6.90 0.75 8.54
CA ASN A 102 7.15 -0.37 9.45
C ASN A 102 8.17 0.01 10.51
N ASN A 103 7.90 -0.40 11.76
CA ASN A 103 8.85 -0.27 12.87
C ASN A 103 9.75 -1.50 12.91
N LYS A 104 10.99 -1.36 12.42
CA LYS A 104 11.96 -2.45 12.34
C LYS A 104 12.36 -3.00 13.71
N PHE A 105 12.34 -2.17 14.76
CA PHE A 105 12.65 -2.59 16.15
C PHE A 105 11.53 -3.48 16.68
N GLU A 106 10.28 -3.09 16.53
CA GLU A 106 9.15 -3.91 16.95
C GLU A 106 9.05 -5.22 16.17
N ILE A 107 9.35 -5.20 14.87
CA ILE A 107 9.41 -6.42 14.05
C ILE A 107 10.49 -7.37 14.58
N ALA A 108 11.66 -6.85 14.99
CA ALA A 108 12.74 -7.66 15.53
C ALA A 108 12.40 -8.22 16.92
N GLU A 109 11.63 -7.50 17.73
CA GLU A 109 11.23 -7.88 19.08
C GLU A 109 10.14 -8.95 19.10
N LYS A 110 9.03 -8.72 18.38
CA LYS A 110 7.82 -9.57 18.47
C LYS A 110 7.62 -10.51 17.27
N GLY A 111 8.45 -10.38 16.23
CA GLY A 111 8.28 -11.11 14.98
C GLY A 111 7.31 -10.42 14.02
N LYS A 112 7.41 -10.79 12.74
CA LYS A 112 6.70 -10.11 11.66
C LYS A 112 5.18 -10.40 11.67
N ASP A 113 4.79 -11.60 12.07
CA ASP A 113 3.38 -12.05 12.10
C ASP A 113 2.59 -11.30 13.16
N ASP A 114 3.12 -11.25 14.40
CA ASP A 114 2.48 -10.56 15.52
C ASP A 114 2.47 -9.04 15.29
N TYR A 115 3.60 -8.49 14.82
CA TYR A 115 3.69 -7.08 14.44
C TYR A 115 2.63 -6.69 13.41
N MET A 116 2.45 -7.48 12.34
CA MET A 116 1.47 -7.16 11.29
C MET A 116 0.04 -7.20 11.83
N SER A 117 -0.29 -8.21 12.61
CA SER A 117 -1.62 -8.34 13.22
C SER A 117 -1.94 -7.15 14.13
N GLU A 118 -0.99 -6.76 14.99
CA GLU A 118 -1.14 -5.62 15.89
C GLU A 118 -1.22 -4.29 15.12
N LYS A 119 -0.35 -4.09 14.12
CA LYS A 119 -0.34 -2.89 13.29
C LYS A 119 -1.70 -2.64 12.64
N LEU A 120 -2.30 -3.65 12.01
CA LEU A 120 -3.61 -3.51 11.37
C LEU A 120 -4.71 -3.11 12.36
N MET A 121 -4.60 -3.52 13.61
CA MET A 121 -5.58 -3.16 14.64
C MET A 121 -5.48 -1.69 15.08
N HIS A 122 -4.33 -1.04 14.88
CA HIS A 122 -4.07 0.33 15.35
C HIS A 122 -4.07 1.38 14.25
N LEU A 123 -3.98 1.00 12.97
CA LEU A 123 -4.05 1.93 11.85
C LEU A 123 -5.38 2.71 11.84
N SER A 124 -5.32 3.99 11.45
CA SER A 124 -6.51 4.75 11.07
C SER A 124 -7.27 4.04 9.92
N ASN A 125 -8.55 4.31 9.75
CA ASN A 125 -9.30 3.68 8.65
C ASN A 125 -8.73 4.07 7.27
N GLU A 126 -8.17 5.27 7.14
CA GLU A 126 -7.59 5.75 5.90
C GLU A 126 -6.28 5.05 5.56
N ALA A 127 -5.36 4.94 6.54
CA ALA A 127 -4.12 4.19 6.36
C ALA A 127 -4.39 2.68 6.22
N LEU A 128 -5.41 2.15 6.91
CA LEU A 128 -5.79 0.74 6.81
C LEU A 128 -6.21 0.36 5.39
N LEU A 129 -6.99 1.19 4.69
CA LEU A 129 -7.37 0.95 3.29
C LEU A 129 -6.11 0.80 2.41
N ILE A 130 -5.13 1.70 2.59
CA ILE A 130 -3.87 1.66 1.83
C ILE A 130 -3.08 0.40 2.18
N LYS A 131 -2.99 0.05 3.47
CA LYS A 131 -2.24 -1.14 3.91
C LYS A 131 -2.85 -2.44 3.41
N LEU A 132 -4.17 -2.55 3.40
CA LEU A 132 -4.86 -3.72 2.83
C LEU A 132 -4.67 -3.79 1.31
N ALA A 133 -4.69 -2.66 0.60
CA ALA A 133 -4.39 -2.61 -0.82
C ALA A 133 -2.94 -3.06 -1.13
N ASP A 134 -1.96 -2.65 -0.30
CA ASP A 134 -0.57 -3.11 -0.37
C ASP A 134 -0.46 -4.64 -0.18
N MET A 135 -1.11 -5.17 0.85
CA MET A 135 -1.10 -6.60 1.14
C MET A 135 -1.75 -7.40 0.01
N LEU A 136 -2.89 -6.92 -0.52
CA LEU A 136 -3.58 -7.57 -1.65
C LEU A 136 -2.70 -7.55 -2.91
N TYR A 137 -2.09 -6.39 -3.25
CA TYR A 137 -1.18 -6.32 -4.38
C TYR A 137 -0.02 -7.31 -4.25
N ASN A 138 0.62 -7.35 -3.08
CA ASN A 138 1.73 -8.28 -2.82
C ASN A 138 1.31 -9.75 -2.94
N SER A 139 0.09 -10.11 -2.55
CA SER A 139 -0.42 -11.48 -2.71
C SER A 139 -0.57 -11.88 -4.18
N TYR A 140 -0.98 -10.95 -5.06
CA TYR A 140 -1.03 -11.17 -6.50
C TYR A 140 0.35 -11.21 -7.16
N ASP A 141 1.23 -10.29 -6.77
CA ASP A 141 2.57 -10.15 -7.36
C ASP A 141 3.52 -11.29 -6.92
N LYS A 142 3.25 -11.87 -5.74
CA LYS A 142 4.10 -12.89 -5.11
C LYS A 142 3.32 -14.11 -4.61
N PRO A 143 2.58 -14.79 -5.49
CA PRO A 143 1.74 -15.93 -5.07
C PRO A 143 2.56 -17.11 -4.53
N ALA A 144 3.84 -17.23 -4.89
CA ALA A 144 4.74 -18.28 -4.43
C ALA A 144 5.28 -18.04 -3.00
N GLU A 145 5.18 -16.83 -2.45
CA GLU A 145 5.62 -16.52 -1.08
C GLU A 145 4.59 -16.97 -0.03
N LYS A 146 4.45 -18.30 0.14
CA LYS A 146 3.44 -18.93 1.02
C LYS A 146 3.47 -18.40 2.46
N ALA A 147 4.65 -18.14 3.01
CA ALA A 147 4.78 -17.62 4.38
C ALA A 147 4.22 -16.18 4.49
N LEU A 148 4.47 -15.34 3.50
CA LEU A 148 3.94 -13.98 3.43
C LEU A 148 2.41 -14.00 3.32
N ASN A 149 1.88 -14.80 2.40
CA ASN A 149 0.44 -14.90 2.18
C ASN A 149 -0.29 -15.46 3.41
N ARG A 150 0.29 -16.45 4.10
CA ARG A 150 -0.25 -16.96 5.36
C ARG A 150 -0.28 -15.89 6.45
N MET A 151 0.80 -15.12 6.60
CA MET A 151 0.85 -14.00 7.55
C MET A 151 -0.26 -12.97 7.26
N TYR A 152 -0.44 -12.59 6.01
CA TYR A 152 -1.49 -11.64 5.61
C TYR A 152 -2.89 -12.18 5.90
N LYS A 153 -3.13 -13.44 5.56
CA LYS A 153 -4.39 -14.13 5.87
C LYS A 153 -4.69 -14.10 7.37
N ASN A 154 -3.76 -14.55 8.20
CA ASN A 154 -3.93 -14.58 9.66
C ASN A 154 -4.21 -13.17 10.23
N ALA A 155 -3.47 -12.17 9.79
CA ALA A 155 -3.67 -10.79 10.22
C ALA A 155 -5.07 -10.26 9.82
N CYS A 156 -5.54 -10.58 8.61
CA CYS A 156 -6.88 -10.19 8.17
C CYS A 156 -8.00 -10.95 8.91
N GLU A 157 -7.82 -12.21 9.26
CA GLU A 157 -8.78 -12.96 10.08
C GLU A 157 -8.95 -12.33 11.49
N VAL A 158 -7.86 -11.82 12.07
CA VAL A 158 -7.91 -11.05 13.33
C VAL A 158 -8.61 -9.71 13.13
N LEU A 159 -8.24 -8.98 12.07
CA LEU A 159 -8.78 -7.66 11.75
C LEU A 159 -10.30 -7.69 11.51
N LEU A 160 -10.83 -8.73 10.86
CA LEU A 160 -12.26 -8.88 10.56
C LEU A 160 -13.16 -8.94 11.80
N LYS A 161 -12.59 -9.16 13.00
CA LYS A 161 -13.31 -9.05 14.28
C LYS A 161 -13.53 -7.61 14.72
N ARG A 162 -12.82 -6.64 14.12
CA ARG A 162 -12.99 -5.21 14.38
C ARG A 162 -14.16 -4.65 13.53
N LYS A 163 -14.76 -3.54 13.96
CA LYS A 163 -15.65 -2.74 13.12
C LYS A 163 -14.81 -2.05 12.04
N LEU A 164 -15.09 -2.33 10.79
CA LEU A 164 -14.40 -1.81 9.61
C LEU A 164 -15.38 -1.04 8.71
N SER A 165 -14.85 -0.13 7.88
CA SER A 165 -15.60 0.37 6.72
C SER A 165 -15.85 -0.78 5.72
N ASP A 166 -16.82 -0.61 4.82
CA ASP A 166 -17.17 -1.66 3.86
C ASP A 166 -16.00 -1.98 2.92
N GLU A 167 -15.25 -0.97 2.49
CA GLU A 167 -14.09 -1.10 1.61
C GLU A 167 -12.94 -1.87 2.29
N CYS A 168 -12.63 -1.52 3.54
CA CYS A 168 -11.60 -2.25 4.31
C CYS A 168 -12.04 -3.69 4.58
N ARG A 169 -13.32 -3.92 4.85
CA ARG A 169 -13.85 -5.26 5.07
C ARG A 169 -13.75 -6.11 3.81
N GLU A 170 -14.11 -5.55 2.66
CA GLU A 170 -14.01 -6.24 1.36
C GLU A 170 -12.56 -6.67 1.08
N LEU A 171 -11.60 -5.75 1.18
CA LEU A 171 -10.18 -6.07 0.97
C LEU A 171 -9.66 -7.11 1.96
N ALA A 172 -10.00 -6.99 3.25
CA ALA A 172 -9.57 -7.96 4.26
C ALA A 172 -10.14 -9.36 3.99
N GLN A 173 -11.39 -9.46 3.51
CA GLN A 173 -12.00 -10.73 3.11
C GLN A 173 -11.32 -11.33 1.87
N LEU A 174 -11.00 -10.52 0.86
CA LEU A 174 -10.27 -10.98 -0.32
C LEU A 174 -8.90 -11.57 0.04
N ILE A 175 -8.17 -10.92 0.95
CA ILE A 175 -6.86 -11.41 1.42
C ILE A 175 -7.02 -12.69 2.27
N ALA A 176 -8.02 -12.75 3.14
CA ALA A 176 -8.26 -13.92 3.99
C ALA A 176 -8.68 -15.18 3.18
N LEU A 177 -9.24 -14.99 1.98
CA LEU A 177 -9.67 -16.07 1.08
C LEU A 177 -8.60 -16.47 0.04
N ALA A 178 -7.56 -15.65 -0.13
CA ALA A 178 -6.46 -15.94 -1.05
C ALA A 178 -5.45 -16.93 -0.43
#